data_80a7a71d81bbf2c077fbd3628b44fad3
#
_entry.id   80a7a71d81bbf2c077fbd3628b44fad3
#
_cell.length_a   1.000
_cell.length_b   1.000
_cell.length_c   1.000
_cell.angle_alpha   90.00
_cell.angle_beta   90.00
_cell.angle_gamma   90.00
#
_symmetry.space_group_name_H-M   'P 1'
#
loop_
_entity.id
_entity.type
_entity.pdbx_description
1 polymer ?
#
loop_
_entity_poly.entity_id
_entity_poly.type
_entity_poly.pdbx_seq_one_letter_code
_entity_poly.pdbx_strand_id
1 'polypeptide(L)'
;MSEEEYLRKEIDAVEQQAARRIDPGTGALTISIAVLALLVSLVLPWVGETTGLSVVLGESTSFVPRLFSFFAFGVGVLGSGVTLAVRRWGMAWVCTLGLFAGSVTGVLSIWSQQTTTSNKAIGPGPGAGLIIAVIAVIVLLVKWVRIAASRPPQL
;
A
#
# COMPACT_ATOMS: atom_id res chain seq x y z
N MET A 1 13.25 40.69 -23.90
CA MET A 1 13.67 39.75 -22.87
C MET A 1 15.15 39.45 -23.02
N SER A 2 15.92 39.68 -21.97
CA SER A 2 17.30 39.26 -21.95
C SER A 2 17.41 37.74 -21.84
N GLU A 3 18.48 37.13 -22.34
CA GLU A 3 18.76 35.71 -22.23
C GLU A 3 18.75 35.24 -20.77
N GLU A 4 19.21 36.08 -19.85
CA GLU A 4 19.21 35.81 -18.41
C GLU A 4 17.80 35.64 -17.83
N GLU A 5 16.84 36.44 -18.23
CA GLU A 5 15.44 36.32 -17.80
C GLU A 5 14.79 35.09 -18.36
N TYR A 6 15.09 34.70 -19.61
CA TYR A 6 14.62 33.49 -20.21
C TYR A 6 15.14 32.23 -19.48
N LEU A 7 16.46 32.22 -19.20
CA LEU A 7 17.07 31.11 -18.47
C LEU A 7 16.55 31.01 -17.03
N ARG A 8 16.29 32.12 -16.35
CA ARG A 8 15.67 32.09 -15.01
C ARG A 8 14.25 31.49 -15.05
N LYS A 9 13.45 31.84 -16.05
CA LYS A 9 12.12 31.26 -16.22
C LYS A 9 12.16 29.76 -16.51
N GLU A 10 13.12 29.30 -17.32
CA GLU A 10 13.31 27.87 -17.55
C GLU A 10 13.76 27.14 -16.29
N ILE A 11 14.69 27.69 -15.53
CA ILE A 11 15.16 27.13 -14.27
C ILE A 11 14.00 27.04 -13.27
N ASP A 12 13.21 28.10 -13.11
CA ASP A 12 12.05 28.13 -12.21
C ASP A 12 10.99 27.10 -12.63
N ALA A 13 10.76 26.94 -13.93
CA ALA A 13 9.83 25.95 -14.45
C ALA A 13 10.31 24.51 -14.17
N VAL A 14 11.61 24.24 -14.34
CA VAL A 14 12.23 22.94 -14.05
C VAL A 14 12.20 22.65 -12.54
N GLU A 15 12.48 23.64 -11.71
CA GLU A 15 12.40 23.50 -10.25
C GLU A 15 10.97 23.21 -9.79
N GLN A 16 9.97 23.88 -10.35
CA GLN A 16 8.57 23.62 -10.04
C GLN A 16 8.14 22.23 -10.48
N GLN A 17 8.59 21.76 -11.63
CA GLN A 17 8.34 20.38 -12.08
C GLN A 17 9.06 19.36 -11.18
N ALA A 18 10.30 19.62 -10.79
CA ALA A 18 11.06 18.76 -9.89
C ALA A 18 10.42 18.71 -8.49
N ALA A 19 9.87 19.85 -8.01
CA ALA A 19 9.18 19.91 -6.72
C ALA A 19 7.88 19.08 -6.69
N ARG A 20 7.22 18.87 -7.82
CA ARG A 20 6.02 18.02 -7.94
C ARG A 20 6.32 16.55 -8.08
N ARG A 21 7.57 16.19 -8.34
CA ARG A 21 7.99 14.79 -8.42
C ARG A 21 8.49 14.30 -7.07
N ILE A 22 8.15 13.07 -6.76
CA ILE A 22 8.73 12.35 -5.64
C ILE A 22 9.97 11.61 -6.13
N ASP A 23 11.02 11.63 -5.33
CA ASP A 23 12.19 10.76 -5.52
C ASP A 23 12.20 9.75 -4.37
N PRO A 24 11.67 8.54 -4.58
CA PRO A 24 11.61 7.54 -3.51
C PRO A 24 12.97 6.99 -3.11
N GLY A 25 14.02 7.18 -3.91
CA GLY A 25 15.39 6.78 -3.59
C GLY A 25 15.50 5.34 -3.08
N THR A 26 16.15 5.15 -1.91
CA THR A 26 16.24 3.84 -1.24
C THR A 26 14.87 3.32 -0.75
N GLY A 27 13.90 4.21 -0.57
CA GLY A 27 12.52 3.84 -0.24
C GLY A 27 11.85 3.03 -1.34
N ALA A 28 12.21 3.24 -2.61
CA ALA A 28 11.65 2.48 -3.73
C ALA A 28 12.00 0.98 -3.63
N LEU A 29 13.20 0.65 -3.18
CA LEU A 29 13.61 -0.74 -2.97
C LEU A 29 12.75 -1.39 -1.89
N THR A 30 12.56 -0.73 -0.76
CA THR A 30 11.72 -1.24 0.34
C THR A 30 10.26 -1.40 -0.11
N ILE A 31 9.72 -0.45 -0.86
CA ILE A 31 8.36 -0.53 -1.42
C ILE A 31 8.26 -1.73 -2.37
N SER A 32 9.24 -1.94 -3.23
CA SER A 32 9.25 -3.08 -4.16
C SER A 32 9.30 -4.42 -3.44
N ILE A 33 10.11 -4.53 -2.38
CA ILE A 33 10.18 -5.74 -1.54
C ILE A 33 8.84 -5.99 -0.84
N ALA A 34 8.20 -4.95 -0.31
CA ALA A 34 6.90 -5.08 0.35
C ALA A 34 5.80 -5.47 -0.64
N VAL A 35 5.81 -4.93 -1.85
CA VAL A 35 4.89 -5.33 -2.93
C VAL A 35 5.11 -6.79 -3.31
N LEU A 36 6.37 -7.22 -3.43
CA LEU A 36 6.70 -8.61 -3.71
C LEU A 36 6.20 -9.54 -2.59
N ALA A 37 6.37 -9.15 -1.33
CA ALA A 37 5.86 -9.89 -0.18
C ALA A 37 4.32 -10.03 -0.22
N LEU A 38 3.62 -8.97 -0.64
CA LEU A 38 2.16 -9.03 -0.87
C LEU A 38 1.80 -10.05 -1.94
N LEU A 39 2.51 -10.05 -3.07
CA LEU A 39 2.26 -11.00 -4.14
C LEU A 39 2.53 -12.44 -3.71
N VAL A 40 3.60 -12.68 -2.96
CA VAL A 40 3.90 -14.00 -2.39
C VAL A 40 2.83 -14.43 -1.41
N SER A 41 2.27 -13.50 -0.62
CA SER A 41 1.21 -13.81 0.33
C SER A 41 -0.06 -14.37 -0.32
N LEU A 42 -0.29 -14.08 -1.61
CA LEU A 42 -1.44 -14.64 -2.36
C LEU A 42 -1.44 -16.17 -2.43
N VAL A 43 -0.27 -16.76 -2.50
CA VAL A 43 -0.11 -18.22 -2.61
C VAL A 43 -0.24 -18.89 -1.23
N LEU A 44 -0.02 -18.13 -0.18
CA LEU A 44 -0.07 -18.63 1.19
C LEU A 44 -1.51 -18.64 1.74
N PRO A 45 -1.83 -19.53 2.69
CA PRO A 45 -3.14 -19.53 3.31
C PRO A 45 -3.39 -18.27 4.13
N TRP A 46 -4.56 -17.68 3.96
CA TRP A 46 -5.02 -16.50 4.69
C TRP A 46 -6.01 -16.86 5.80
N VAL A 47 -6.95 -17.72 5.50
CA VAL A 47 -7.99 -18.15 6.43
C VAL A 47 -8.14 -19.67 6.30
N GLY A 48 -7.71 -20.40 7.31
CA GLY A 48 -7.71 -21.86 7.25
C GLY A 48 -6.87 -22.36 6.06
N GLU A 49 -7.49 -23.11 5.17
CA GLU A 49 -6.86 -23.60 3.94
C GLU A 49 -7.07 -22.68 2.74
N THR A 50 -7.85 -21.59 2.92
CA THR A 50 -8.15 -20.66 1.84
C THR A 50 -6.96 -19.75 1.57
N THR A 51 -6.44 -19.78 0.35
CA THR A 51 -5.32 -18.94 -0.07
C THR A 51 -5.73 -17.48 -0.27
N GLY A 52 -4.77 -16.56 -0.22
CA GLY A 52 -5.02 -15.14 -0.51
C GLY A 52 -5.63 -14.93 -1.89
N LEU A 53 -5.21 -15.71 -2.88
CA LEU A 53 -5.75 -15.65 -4.24
C LEU A 53 -7.26 -15.97 -4.27
N SER A 54 -7.70 -17.02 -3.57
CA SER A 54 -9.12 -17.37 -3.45
C SER A 54 -9.94 -16.29 -2.76
N VAL A 55 -9.35 -15.61 -1.76
CA VAL A 55 -9.98 -14.46 -1.09
C VAL A 55 -10.16 -13.29 -2.06
N VAL A 56 -9.15 -12.97 -2.86
CA VAL A 56 -9.22 -11.90 -3.87
C VAL A 56 -10.26 -12.21 -4.94
N LEU A 57 -10.35 -13.47 -5.39
CA LEU A 57 -11.32 -13.92 -6.38
C LEU A 57 -12.76 -14.00 -5.82
N GLY A 58 -12.92 -13.82 -4.51
CA GLY A 58 -14.23 -13.77 -3.88
C GLY A 58 -14.81 -15.12 -3.47
N GLU A 59 -14.00 -16.16 -3.43
CA GLU A 59 -14.41 -17.50 -2.99
C GLU A 59 -14.59 -17.59 -1.47
N SER A 60 -14.05 -16.61 -0.70
CA SER A 60 -14.24 -16.59 0.74
C SER A 60 -15.56 -15.93 1.12
N THR A 61 -16.24 -16.49 2.12
CA THR A 61 -17.49 -15.96 2.67
C THR A 61 -17.29 -14.79 3.64
N SER A 62 -16.06 -14.56 4.09
CA SER A 62 -15.74 -13.51 5.06
C SER A 62 -15.55 -12.16 4.38
N PHE A 63 -16.36 -11.17 4.77
CA PHE A 63 -16.32 -9.82 4.20
C PHE A 63 -15.04 -9.06 4.53
N VAL A 64 -14.55 -9.15 5.77
CA VAL A 64 -13.42 -8.33 6.26
C VAL A 64 -12.10 -8.68 5.56
N PRO A 65 -11.69 -9.97 5.44
CA PRO A 65 -10.50 -10.32 4.66
C PRO A 65 -10.60 -9.93 3.18
N ARG A 66 -11.80 -10.00 2.61
CA ARG A 66 -12.06 -9.58 1.23
C ARG A 66 -11.87 -8.07 1.05
N LEU A 67 -12.40 -7.28 1.98
CA LEU A 67 -12.20 -5.83 1.98
C LEU A 67 -10.72 -5.46 2.13
N PHE A 68 -10.01 -6.14 3.04
CA PHE A 68 -8.57 -5.99 3.19
C PHE A 68 -7.82 -6.31 1.90
N SER A 69 -8.16 -7.41 1.22
CA SER A 69 -7.51 -7.77 -0.03
C SER A 69 -7.67 -6.69 -1.10
N PHE A 70 -8.82 -6.05 -1.14
CA PHE A 70 -9.10 -4.95 -2.07
C PHE A 70 -8.13 -3.77 -1.84
N PHE A 71 -7.95 -3.35 -0.60
CA PHE A 71 -7.00 -2.29 -0.26
C PHE A 71 -5.55 -2.73 -0.46
N ALA A 72 -5.19 -3.94 -0.06
CA ALA A 72 -3.82 -4.44 -0.16
C ALA A 72 -3.35 -4.51 -1.62
N PHE A 73 -4.15 -5.09 -2.49
CA PHE A 73 -3.77 -5.27 -3.90
C PHE A 73 -4.16 -4.08 -4.78
N GLY A 74 -5.30 -3.45 -4.56
CA GLY A 74 -5.70 -2.25 -5.29
C GLY A 74 -4.78 -1.07 -5.03
N VAL A 75 -4.55 -0.74 -3.77
CA VAL A 75 -3.71 0.40 -3.39
C VAL A 75 -2.26 -0.02 -3.17
N GLY A 76 -2.03 -1.12 -2.46
CA GLY A 76 -0.68 -1.59 -2.12
C GLY A 76 0.13 -1.97 -3.36
N VAL A 77 -0.39 -2.77 -4.25
CA VAL A 77 0.32 -3.21 -5.45
C VAL A 77 0.12 -2.24 -6.61
N LEU A 78 -1.12 -2.05 -7.07
CA LEU A 78 -1.40 -1.22 -8.23
C LEU A 78 -1.15 0.26 -7.96
N GLY A 79 -1.62 0.79 -6.83
CA GLY A 79 -1.41 2.18 -6.46
C GLY A 79 0.07 2.52 -6.28
N SER A 80 0.83 1.67 -5.58
CA SER A 80 2.27 1.86 -5.40
C SER A 80 3.01 1.76 -6.73
N GLY A 81 2.69 0.79 -7.57
CA GLY A 81 3.29 0.64 -8.90
C GLY A 81 3.05 1.87 -9.78
N VAL A 82 1.82 2.33 -9.86
CA VAL A 82 1.46 3.53 -10.64
C VAL A 82 2.14 4.78 -10.06
N THR A 83 2.17 4.94 -8.74
CA THR A 83 2.79 6.09 -8.10
C THR A 83 4.29 6.14 -8.33
N LEU A 84 4.97 4.99 -8.25
CA LEU A 84 6.39 4.89 -8.57
C LEU A 84 6.68 5.21 -10.05
N ALA A 85 5.80 4.80 -10.96
CA ALA A 85 5.94 5.06 -12.39
C ALA A 85 5.67 6.53 -12.72
N VAL A 86 4.61 7.11 -12.17
CA VAL A 86 4.18 8.49 -12.47
C VAL A 86 4.92 9.52 -11.62
N ARG A 87 5.38 9.13 -10.43
CA ARG A 87 6.13 9.96 -9.48
C ARG A 87 5.42 11.27 -9.10
N ARG A 88 4.10 11.24 -8.96
CA ARG A 88 3.30 12.41 -8.55
C ARG A 88 3.06 12.41 -7.05
N TRP A 89 3.33 13.55 -6.42
CA TRP A 89 3.16 13.74 -4.98
C TRP A 89 1.71 13.50 -4.50
N GLY A 90 0.72 13.97 -5.28
CA GLY A 90 -0.68 13.76 -4.94
C GLY A 90 -1.07 12.28 -4.86
N MET A 91 -0.49 11.43 -5.71
CA MET A 91 -0.73 9.99 -5.69
C MET A 91 -0.12 9.31 -4.45
N ALA A 92 0.98 9.85 -3.93
CA ALA A 92 1.55 9.37 -2.66
C ALA A 92 0.56 9.54 -1.50
N TRP A 93 -0.18 10.63 -1.46
CA TRP A 93 -1.25 10.84 -0.48
C TRP A 93 -2.42 9.88 -0.65
N VAL A 94 -2.83 9.61 -1.89
CA VAL A 94 -3.88 8.62 -2.18
C VAL A 94 -3.44 7.23 -1.70
N CYS A 95 -2.19 6.83 -2.00
CA CYS A 95 -1.63 5.57 -1.49
C CYS A 95 -1.59 5.53 0.04
N THR A 96 -1.18 6.63 0.69
CA THR A 96 -1.13 6.74 2.14
C THR A 96 -2.51 6.52 2.77
N LEU A 97 -3.53 7.21 2.28
CA LEU A 97 -4.90 7.09 2.81
C LEU A 97 -5.48 5.70 2.55
N GLY A 98 -5.29 5.15 1.36
CA GLY A 98 -5.77 3.81 1.02
C GLY A 98 -5.07 2.71 1.83
N LEU A 99 -3.76 2.84 2.05
CA LEU A 99 -3.00 1.90 2.87
C LEU A 99 -3.31 2.03 4.36
N PHE A 100 -3.64 3.23 4.83
CA PHE A 100 -4.14 3.42 6.19
C PHE A 100 -5.45 2.63 6.41
N ALA A 101 -6.42 2.81 5.52
CA ALA A 101 -7.66 2.04 5.55
C ALA A 101 -7.37 0.52 5.44
N GLY A 102 -6.44 0.14 4.57
CA GLY A 102 -5.97 -1.24 4.42
C GLY A 102 -5.35 -1.80 5.70
N SER A 103 -4.54 -1.03 6.41
CA SER A 103 -3.94 -1.45 7.69
C SER A 103 -5.01 -1.71 8.75
N VAL A 104 -5.99 -0.82 8.86
CA VAL A 104 -7.11 -0.97 9.80
C VAL A 104 -7.92 -2.23 9.47
N THR A 105 -8.30 -2.40 8.21
CA THR A 105 -9.06 -3.61 7.79
C THR A 105 -8.25 -4.88 7.92
N GLY A 106 -6.93 -4.81 7.72
CA GLY A 106 -6.01 -5.93 7.92
C GLY A 106 -5.96 -6.39 9.38
N VAL A 107 -5.78 -5.47 10.31
CA VAL A 107 -5.80 -5.78 11.76
C VAL A 107 -7.17 -6.33 12.17
N LEU A 108 -8.25 -5.73 11.68
CA LEU A 108 -9.60 -6.24 11.93
C LEU A 108 -9.81 -7.64 11.34
N SER A 109 -9.19 -7.94 10.19
CA SER A 109 -9.23 -9.28 9.60
C SER A 109 -8.59 -10.32 10.52
N ILE A 110 -7.41 -10.03 11.06
CA ILE A 110 -6.73 -10.91 12.02
C ILE A 110 -7.60 -11.08 13.27
N TRP A 111 -8.07 -9.97 13.82
CA TRP A 111 -8.90 -10.00 15.04
C TRP A 111 -10.20 -10.77 14.84
N SER A 112 -10.88 -10.58 13.71
CA SER A 112 -12.11 -11.30 13.41
C SER A 112 -11.94 -12.82 13.37
N GLN A 113 -10.78 -13.29 12.90
CA GLN A 113 -10.45 -14.72 12.87
C GLN A 113 -10.20 -15.30 14.27
N GLN A 114 -9.81 -14.45 15.22
CA GLN A 114 -9.57 -14.88 16.62
C GLN A 114 -10.84 -14.83 17.47
N THR A 115 -11.78 -13.97 17.14
CA THR A 115 -13.00 -13.73 17.96
C THR A 115 -14.24 -14.50 17.49
N THR A 116 -14.21 -15.10 16.30
CA THR A 116 -15.34 -15.89 15.77
C THR A 116 -15.54 -17.23 16.52
N THR A 117 -15.16 -17.27 17.77
CA THR A 117 -15.25 -18.45 18.64
C THR A 117 -16.55 -18.42 19.44
N SER A 118 -17.68 -18.25 18.77
CA SER A 118 -18.97 -18.44 19.42
C SER A 118 -19.50 -19.84 19.05
N ASN A 119 -19.29 -20.80 19.94
CA ASN A 119 -19.88 -22.15 19.94
C ASN A 119 -19.39 -23.21 18.92
N LYS A 120 -18.30 -23.04 18.22
CA LYS A 120 -17.65 -24.12 17.48
C LYS A 120 -16.15 -24.07 17.64
N ALA A 121 -15.53 -25.26 17.68
CA ALA A 121 -14.08 -25.45 17.84
C ALA A 121 -13.25 -24.31 17.27
N ILE A 122 -12.28 -23.85 18.04
CA ILE A 122 -11.31 -22.83 17.68
C ILE A 122 -10.97 -22.98 16.20
N GLY A 123 -11.42 -22.03 15.37
CA GLY A 123 -11.05 -22.02 13.96
C GLY A 123 -9.53 -21.96 13.82
N PRO A 124 -8.96 -22.34 12.67
CA PRO A 124 -7.51 -22.45 12.49
C PRO A 124 -6.76 -21.11 12.63
N GLY A 125 -7.45 -20.02 12.96
CA GLY A 125 -6.85 -18.70 13.15
C GLY A 125 -6.41 -18.04 11.84
N PRO A 126 -5.77 -16.87 11.92
CA PRO A 126 -5.24 -16.19 10.75
C PRO A 126 -4.07 -17.00 10.17
N GLY A 127 -4.09 -17.22 8.86
CA GLY A 127 -3.00 -17.91 8.16
C GLY A 127 -1.75 -17.05 8.04
N ALA A 128 -0.61 -17.71 7.82
CA ALA A 128 0.68 -17.04 7.65
C ALA A 128 0.66 -15.99 6.52
N GLY A 129 -0.05 -16.27 5.43
CA GLY A 129 -0.19 -15.34 4.31
C GLY A 129 -0.87 -14.03 4.70
N LEU A 130 -1.92 -14.10 5.52
CA LEU A 130 -2.63 -12.91 6.00
C LEU A 130 -1.72 -12.04 6.89
N ILE A 131 -0.95 -12.66 7.78
CA ILE A 131 -0.02 -11.94 8.66
C ILE A 131 1.07 -11.24 7.83
N ILE A 132 1.66 -11.94 6.85
CA ILE A 132 2.66 -11.37 5.94
C ILE A 132 2.06 -10.20 5.15
N ALA A 133 0.84 -10.35 4.65
CA ALA A 133 0.14 -9.29 3.91
C ALA A 133 -0.10 -8.04 4.77
N VAL A 134 -0.53 -8.21 6.01
CA VAL A 134 -0.76 -7.09 6.94
C VAL A 134 0.56 -6.37 7.26
N ILE A 135 1.63 -7.11 7.54
CA ILE A 135 2.96 -6.53 7.79
C ILE A 135 3.43 -5.75 6.55
N ALA A 136 3.30 -6.31 5.37
CA ALA A 136 3.68 -5.65 4.12
C ALA A 136 2.89 -4.35 3.88
N VAL A 137 1.58 -4.35 4.14
CA VAL A 137 0.73 -3.16 4.04
C VAL A 137 1.17 -2.08 5.03
N ILE A 138 1.50 -2.45 6.26
CA ILE A 138 1.99 -1.51 7.28
C ILE A 138 3.35 -0.91 6.86
N VAL A 139 4.26 -1.72 6.35
CA VAL A 139 5.55 -1.24 5.83
C VAL A 139 5.34 -0.27 4.67
N LEU A 140 4.47 -0.59 3.73
CA LEU A 140 4.09 0.30 2.63
C LEU A 140 3.50 1.62 3.14
N LEU A 141 2.61 1.55 4.12
CA LEU A 141 2.01 2.74 4.74
C LEU A 141 3.08 3.66 5.34
N VAL A 142 4.00 3.11 6.13
CA VAL A 142 5.09 3.89 6.75
C VAL A 142 5.95 4.55 5.68
N LYS A 143 6.30 3.82 4.63
CA LYS A 143 7.12 4.38 3.53
C LYS A 143 6.38 5.48 2.77
N TRP A 144 5.12 5.28 2.42
CA TRP A 144 4.33 6.30 1.71
C TRP A 144 4.03 7.51 2.57
N VAL A 145 3.78 7.35 3.87
CA VAL A 145 3.65 8.48 4.80
C VAL A 145 4.92 9.31 4.84
N ARG A 146 6.08 8.66 4.94
CA ARG A 146 7.36 9.37 4.94
C ARG A 146 7.62 10.11 3.63
N ILE A 147 7.31 9.51 2.50
CA ILE A 147 7.45 10.13 1.18
C ILE A 147 6.48 11.32 1.06
N ALA A 148 5.22 11.14 1.43
CA ALA A 148 4.21 12.19 1.37
C ALA A 148 4.52 13.38 2.31
N ALA A 149 5.04 13.09 3.50
CA ALA A 149 5.36 14.09 4.52
C ALA A 149 6.70 14.79 4.29
N SER A 150 7.62 14.19 3.52
CA SER A 150 8.97 14.70 3.32
C SER A 150 9.04 15.96 2.45
N ARG A 151 7.97 16.32 1.77
CA ARG A 151 7.90 17.54 0.96
C ARG A 151 6.84 18.49 1.50
N PRO A 152 7.26 19.66 2.00
CA PRO A 152 6.31 20.74 2.22
C PRO A 152 5.74 21.18 0.87
N PRO A 153 4.42 21.48 0.80
CA PRO A 153 3.88 22.12 -0.39
C PRO A 153 4.62 23.43 -0.59
N GLN A 154 5.38 23.52 -1.64
CA GLN A 154 5.91 24.80 -2.08
C GLN A 154 4.77 25.58 -2.71
N LEU A 155 4.35 26.57 -1.99
CA LEU A 155 3.40 27.58 -2.44
C LEU A 155 4.02 28.44 -3.53
#